data_b4b25b0ec050c336a05fca82a3838496
#
_entry.id   b4b25b0ec050c336a05fca82a3838496
#
_cell.length_a   1.000
_cell.length_b   1.000
_cell.length_c   1.000
_cell.angle_alpha   90.00
_cell.angle_beta   90.00
_cell.angle_gamma   90.00
#
_symmetry.space_group_name_H-M   'P 1'
#
loop_
_entity.id
_entity.type
_entity.pdbx_description
1 polymer ?
#
loop_
_entity_poly.entity_id
_entity_poly.type
_entity_poly.pdbx_seq_one_letter_code
_entity_poly.pdbx_strand_id
1 'polypeptide(L)'
;KRKTTLGVNITLHSTHGDLNREMFMVGLGGGYSVRGWRIETRELFKDKKQPYRFGFFSAVSSLELRQTVIPRFSIELPTLFGPVKSALGLQAVLFIDGGVAGDNWNDLTETSPMLGVGLGVRIPVALAGNMRLDYGWSFYEGAVVESAFHLAVGQKF
;
A
#
# COMPACT_ATOMS: atom_id res chain seq x y z
N LYS A 1 24.61 -10.28 7.95
CA LYS A 1 24.94 -9.03 7.24
C LYS A 1 23.68 -8.17 7.13
N ARG A 2 23.81 -6.87 7.43
CA ARG A 2 22.74 -5.89 7.16
C ARG A 2 22.63 -5.72 5.65
N LYS A 3 21.42 -5.86 5.12
CA LYS A 3 21.14 -5.69 3.69
C LYS A 3 20.20 -4.53 3.49
N THR A 4 20.49 -3.70 2.51
CA THR A 4 19.60 -2.65 2.01
C THR A 4 19.02 -3.13 0.67
N THR A 5 17.73 -2.93 0.47
CA THR A 5 17.04 -3.32 -0.77
C THR A 5 16.14 -2.17 -1.20
N LEU A 6 16.18 -1.83 -2.47
CA LEU A 6 15.24 -0.91 -3.11
C LEU A 6 14.20 -1.73 -3.86
N GLY A 7 12.94 -1.49 -3.56
CA GLY A 7 11.79 -2.08 -4.26
C GLY A 7 11.05 -1.01 -5.05
N VAL A 8 10.65 -1.35 -6.27
CA VAL A 8 9.81 -0.51 -7.14
C VAL A 8 8.62 -1.34 -7.58
N ASN A 9 7.43 -0.77 -7.51
CA ASN A 9 6.21 -1.38 -8.03
C ASN A 9 5.42 -0.36 -8.84
N ILE A 10 4.89 -0.78 -9.98
CA ILE A 10 3.95 -0.02 -10.79
C ILE A 10 2.77 -0.92 -11.09
N THR A 11 1.58 -0.47 -10.77
CA THR A 11 0.32 -1.19 -11.01
C THR A 11 -0.59 -0.32 -11.86
N LEU A 12 -1.05 -0.87 -12.97
CA LEU A 12 -2.05 -0.26 -13.82
C LEU A 12 -3.31 -1.12 -13.77
N HIS A 13 -4.45 -0.49 -13.65
CA HIS A 13 -5.74 -1.16 -13.69
C HIS A 13 -6.64 -0.46 -14.70
N SER A 14 -7.38 -1.27 -15.46
CA SER A 14 -8.42 -0.78 -16.37
C SER A 14 -9.60 -1.74 -16.37
N THR A 15 -10.81 -1.20 -16.33
CA THR A 15 -12.06 -1.97 -16.44
C THR A 15 -12.84 -1.52 -17.66
N HIS A 16 -13.22 -2.49 -18.49
CA HIS A 16 -13.99 -2.28 -19.71
C HIS A 16 -15.22 -3.17 -19.73
N GLY A 17 -16.28 -2.75 -20.42
CA GLY A 17 -17.50 -3.53 -20.62
C GLY A 17 -18.78 -2.80 -20.24
N ASP A 18 -19.93 -3.41 -20.61
CA ASP A 18 -21.28 -2.85 -20.40
C ASP A 18 -21.94 -3.31 -19.08
N LEU A 19 -21.21 -4.06 -18.28
CA LEU A 19 -21.70 -4.52 -16.96
C LEU A 19 -21.81 -3.36 -15.98
N ASN A 20 -22.51 -3.60 -14.88
CA ASN A 20 -22.67 -2.63 -13.80
C ASN A 20 -21.29 -2.12 -13.32
N ARG A 21 -20.78 -1.11 -14.05
CA ARG A 21 -19.41 -0.61 -13.96
C ARG A 21 -19.03 -0.20 -12.55
N GLU A 22 -20.00 0.25 -11.77
CA GLU A 22 -19.78 0.70 -10.38
C GLU A 22 -19.20 -0.38 -9.47
N MET A 23 -19.51 -1.66 -9.73
CA MET A 23 -18.97 -2.79 -8.97
C MET A 23 -17.48 -3.05 -9.23
N PHE A 24 -16.95 -2.53 -10.33
CA PHE A 24 -15.57 -2.79 -10.77
C PHE A 24 -14.67 -1.55 -10.70
N MET A 25 -15.14 -0.48 -10.05
CA MET A 25 -14.30 0.68 -9.81
C MET A 25 -13.20 0.36 -8.82
N VAL A 26 -12.01 0.86 -9.10
CA VAL A 26 -10.86 0.77 -8.20
C VAL A 26 -10.81 2.01 -7.33
N GLY A 27 -10.70 1.79 -6.02
CA GLY A 27 -10.43 2.84 -5.04
C GLY A 27 -8.95 2.93 -4.69
N LEU A 28 -8.43 4.14 -4.62
CA LEU A 28 -7.08 4.40 -4.14
C LEU A 28 -7.07 4.69 -2.64
N GLY A 29 -6.02 4.24 -1.98
CA GLY A 29 -5.82 4.35 -0.54
C GLY A 29 -5.59 2.99 0.13
N GLY A 30 -5.14 3.01 1.37
CA GLY A 30 -4.87 1.80 2.13
C GLY A 30 -3.49 1.19 1.90
N GLY A 31 -3.21 0.13 2.63
CA GLY A 31 -1.88 -0.49 2.70
C GLY A 31 -1.37 -1.14 1.42
N TYR A 32 -2.24 -1.43 0.46
CA TYR A 32 -1.90 -2.07 -0.82
C TYR A 32 -1.90 -1.11 -2.02
N SER A 33 -2.41 0.10 -1.86
CA SER A 33 -2.45 1.13 -2.88
C SER A 33 -1.55 2.31 -2.49
N VAL A 34 -2.09 3.48 -2.19
CA VAL A 34 -1.34 4.67 -1.77
C VAL A 34 -1.41 4.77 -0.25
N ARG A 35 -0.33 4.42 0.44
CA ARG A 35 -0.25 4.46 1.91
C ARG A 35 -0.24 5.90 2.41
N GLY A 36 -0.76 6.10 3.64
CA GLY A 36 -1.00 7.42 4.21
C GLY A 36 -2.45 7.87 4.01
N TRP A 37 -3.10 7.36 2.96
CA TRP A 37 -4.51 7.58 2.68
C TRP A 37 -5.36 6.46 3.28
N ARG A 38 -6.43 6.81 3.98
CA ARG A 38 -7.39 5.83 4.50
C ARG A 38 -8.18 5.21 3.36
N ILE A 39 -8.65 3.99 3.57
CA ILE A 39 -9.66 3.40 2.69
C ILE A 39 -10.98 4.09 3.02
N GLU A 40 -11.59 4.72 2.02
CA GLU A 40 -12.89 5.35 2.16
C GLU A 40 -13.89 4.73 1.18
N THR A 41 -15.17 4.81 1.51
CA THR A 41 -16.23 4.37 0.62
C THR A 41 -16.64 5.51 -0.31
N ARG A 42 -17.04 5.18 -1.54
CA ARG A 42 -17.44 6.13 -2.57
C ARG A 42 -18.52 7.14 -2.11
N GLU A 43 -19.40 6.73 -1.21
CA GLU A 43 -20.50 7.57 -0.72
C GLU A 43 -20.03 8.81 0.04
N LEU A 44 -18.84 8.76 0.66
CA LEU A 44 -18.26 9.87 1.40
C LEU A 44 -17.66 10.96 0.50
N PHE A 45 -17.55 10.69 -0.82
CA PHE A 45 -16.88 11.60 -1.76
C PHE A 45 -17.82 12.48 -2.58
N LYS A 46 -19.13 12.25 -2.52
CA LYS A 46 -20.10 12.99 -3.35
C LYS A 46 -20.09 14.52 -3.12
N ASP A 47 -19.54 15.00 -2.01
CA ASP A 47 -19.73 16.39 -1.60
C ASP A 47 -18.46 17.26 -1.50
N LYS A 48 -17.25 16.79 -1.84
CA LYS A 48 -16.07 17.60 -1.51
C LYS A 48 -14.94 17.54 -2.56
N LYS A 49 -14.28 18.67 -2.75
CA LYS A 49 -12.98 18.98 -3.35
C LYS A 49 -11.82 18.03 -2.98
N GLN A 50 -12.07 16.73 -2.90
CA GLN A 50 -11.06 15.73 -2.62
C GLN A 50 -10.53 15.14 -3.93
N PRO A 51 -9.29 14.65 -3.93
CA PRO A 51 -8.71 14.03 -5.11
C PRO A 51 -9.59 12.90 -5.61
N TYR A 52 -9.62 12.72 -6.92
CA TYR A 52 -10.34 11.65 -7.56
C TYR A 52 -9.72 10.31 -7.13
N ARG A 53 -10.39 9.60 -6.23
CA ARG A 53 -9.88 8.38 -5.61
C ARG A 53 -10.44 7.10 -6.22
N PHE A 54 -11.46 7.22 -7.07
CA PHE A 54 -12.16 6.09 -7.65
C PHE A 54 -12.26 6.26 -9.15
N GLY A 55 -12.13 5.17 -9.87
CA GLY A 55 -12.30 5.19 -11.32
C GLY A 55 -12.22 3.79 -11.92
N PHE A 56 -12.49 3.71 -13.21
CA PHE A 56 -12.32 2.49 -14.00
C PHE A 56 -10.89 2.31 -14.49
N PHE A 57 -10.10 3.37 -14.41
CA PHE A 57 -8.68 3.39 -14.72
C PHE A 57 -7.92 3.85 -13.47
N SER A 58 -6.82 3.21 -13.17
CA SER A 58 -5.91 3.70 -12.14
C SER A 58 -4.47 3.35 -12.44
N ALA A 59 -3.58 4.21 -11.98
CA ALA A 59 -2.15 3.99 -12.00
C ALA A 59 -1.59 4.24 -10.59
N VAL A 60 -0.85 3.28 -10.07
CA VAL A 60 -0.21 3.36 -8.76
C VAL A 60 1.27 3.05 -8.90
N SER A 61 2.12 3.88 -8.34
CA SER A 61 3.56 3.63 -8.23
C SER A 61 3.98 3.61 -6.77
N SER A 62 4.95 2.76 -6.45
CA SER A 62 5.51 2.64 -5.10
C SER A 62 7.00 2.47 -5.14
N LEU A 63 7.69 3.19 -4.30
CA LEU A 63 9.12 3.06 -4.06
C LEU A 63 9.34 2.73 -2.59
N GLU A 64 10.09 1.67 -2.29
CA GLU A 64 10.44 1.27 -0.93
C GLU A 64 11.93 1.07 -0.76
N LEU A 65 12.51 1.74 0.23
CA LEU A 65 13.86 1.46 0.73
C LEU A 65 13.74 0.62 2.00
N ARG A 66 14.23 -0.62 1.95
CA ARG A 66 14.18 -1.58 3.06
C ARG A 66 15.58 -1.79 3.63
N GLN A 67 15.70 -1.65 4.95
CA GLN A 67 16.94 -1.90 5.68
C GLN A 67 16.73 -3.04 6.67
N THR A 68 17.53 -4.09 6.59
CA THR A 68 17.54 -5.16 7.59
C THR A 68 18.14 -4.63 8.89
N VAL A 69 17.31 -4.56 9.94
CA VAL A 69 17.71 -4.17 11.30
C VAL A 69 18.12 -5.40 12.11
N ILE A 70 17.24 -6.41 12.12
CA ILE A 70 17.51 -7.71 12.73
C ILE A 70 17.56 -8.75 11.61
N PRO A 71 18.71 -9.38 11.35
CA PRO A 71 18.82 -10.48 10.40
C PRO A 71 17.87 -11.61 10.77
N ARG A 72 17.39 -12.33 9.77
CA ARG A 72 16.52 -13.49 10.00
C ARG A 72 17.27 -14.54 10.82
N PHE A 73 16.62 -15.04 11.86
CA PHE A 73 17.07 -16.17 12.66
C PHE A 73 15.89 -17.14 12.86
N SER A 74 16.21 -18.42 12.98
CA SER A 74 15.19 -19.46 13.18
C SER A 74 14.91 -19.65 14.66
N ILE A 75 13.64 -19.72 15.02
CA ILE A 75 13.16 -20.13 16.34
C ILE A 75 12.26 -21.35 16.19
N GLU A 76 12.22 -22.18 17.19
CA GLU A 76 11.26 -23.28 17.29
C GLU A 76 10.15 -22.87 18.26
N LEU A 77 8.93 -22.79 17.72
CA LEU A 77 7.74 -22.48 18.50
C LEU A 77 7.03 -23.78 18.86
N PRO A 78 6.82 -24.09 20.16
CA PRO A 78 6.01 -25.23 20.54
C PRO A 78 4.56 -24.98 20.13
N THR A 79 3.96 -25.92 19.42
CA THR A 79 2.55 -25.92 19.08
C THR A 79 1.89 -27.22 19.50
N LEU A 80 0.55 -27.24 19.54
CA LEU A 80 -0.24 -28.46 19.83
C LEU A 80 0.07 -29.63 18.89
N PHE A 81 0.56 -29.34 17.70
CA PHE A 81 0.87 -30.36 16.66
C PHE A 81 2.37 -30.64 16.52
N GLY A 82 3.19 -30.17 17.50
CA GLY A 82 4.65 -30.33 17.49
C GLY A 82 5.38 -28.99 17.25
N PRO A 83 6.72 -28.99 17.36
CA PRO A 83 7.52 -27.80 17.18
C PRO A 83 7.50 -27.32 15.72
N VAL A 84 7.16 -26.04 15.51
CA VAL A 84 7.18 -25.38 14.19
C VAL A 84 8.37 -24.44 14.14
N LYS A 85 9.23 -24.63 13.15
CA LYS A 85 10.33 -23.69 12.87
C LYS A 85 9.78 -22.42 12.23
N SER A 86 10.02 -21.29 12.90
CA SER A 86 9.68 -19.97 12.40
C SER A 86 10.93 -19.15 12.16
N ALA A 87 10.92 -18.33 11.11
CA ALA A 87 11.95 -17.34 10.90
C ALA A 87 11.46 -15.99 11.44
N LEU A 88 12.20 -15.42 12.37
CA LEU A 88 11.99 -14.06 12.85
C LEU A 88 13.07 -13.13 12.31
N GLY A 89 12.73 -11.88 12.15
CA GLY A 89 13.64 -10.82 11.71
C GLY A 89 12.91 -9.50 11.71
N LEU A 90 13.63 -8.42 11.46
CA LEU A 90 13.03 -7.08 11.38
C LEU A 90 13.68 -6.28 10.28
N GLN A 91 12.86 -5.67 9.44
CA GLN A 91 13.29 -4.69 8.45
C GLN A 91 12.57 -3.37 8.72
N ALA A 92 13.32 -2.29 8.74
CA ALA A 92 12.79 -0.93 8.67
C ALA A 92 12.56 -0.56 7.19
N VAL A 93 11.52 0.23 6.94
CA VAL A 93 11.12 0.64 5.59
C VAL A 93 10.86 2.13 5.57
N LEU A 94 11.34 2.78 4.52
CA LEU A 94 10.88 4.10 4.07
C LEU A 94 10.18 3.90 2.74
N PHE A 95 9.07 4.61 2.51
CA PHE A 95 8.33 4.48 1.27
C PHE A 95 7.81 5.82 0.74
N ILE A 96 7.63 5.85 -0.57
CA ILE A 96 6.91 6.88 -1.30
C ILE A 96 5.95 6.16 -2.25
N ASP A 97 4.67 6.49 -2.16
CA ASP A 97 3.62 5.99 -3.04
C ASP A 97 2.99 7.14 -3.81
N GLY A 98 2.62 6.90 -5.06
CA GLY A 98 1.84 7.83 -5.87
C GLY A 98 0.71 7.09 -6.56
N GLY A 99 -0.45 7.74 -6.73
CA GLY A 99 -1.57 7.14 -7.43
C GLY A 99 -2.53 8.14 -8.02
N VAL A 100 -3.11 7.78 -9.16
CA VAL A 100 -4.20 8.51 -9.82
C VAL A 100 -5.28 7.52 -10.22
N ALA A 101 -6.53 7.94 -10.17
CA ALA A 101 -7.67 7.18 -10.68
C ALA A 101 -8.62 8.10 -11.44
N GLY A 102 -9.33 7.54 -12.41
CA GLY A 102 -10.28 8.29 -13.22
C GLY A 102 -11.21 7.38 -14.01
N ASP A 103 -12.24 7.96 -14.61
CA ASP A 103 -13.21 7.22 -15.43
C ASP A 103 -12.69 7.00 -16.85
N ASN A 104 -11.72 7.79 -17.30
CA ASN A 104 -11.08 7.74 -18.60
C ASN A 104 -9.56 7.87 -18.48
N TRP A 105 -8.84 7.51 -19.53
CA TRP A 105 -7.38 7.68 -19.60
C TRP A 105 -6.93 9.13 -19.47
N ASN A 106 -7.70 10.07 -20.02
CA ASN A 106 -7.38 11.49 -19.95
C ASN A 106 -7.42 12.00 -18.49
N ASP A 107 -8.36 11.50 -17.69
CA ASP A 107 -8.48 11.87 -16.29
C ASP A 107 -7.21 11.55 -15.50
N LEU A 108 -6.48 10.48 -15.88
CA LEU A 108 -5.22 10.12 -15.21
C LEU A 108 -4.10 11.16 -15.42
N THR A 109 -4.15 11.92 -16.51
CA THR A 109 -3.16 12.95 -16.85
C THR A 109 -3.57 14.33 -16.36
N GLU A 110 -4.86 14.57 -16.18
CA GLU A 110 -5.42 15.86 -15.75
C GLU A 110 -5.59 15.95 -14.23
N THR A 111 -5.71 14.81 -13.56
CA THR A 111 -5.92 14.76 -12.11
C THR A 111 -4.59 14.84 -11.37
N SER A 112 -4.52 15.69 -10.35
CA SER A 112 -3.36 15.74 -9.45
C SER A 112 -3.18 14.39 -8.73
N PRO A 113 -1.95 13.85 -8.68
CA PRO A 113 -1.72 12.58 -8.05
C PRO A 113 -1.86 12.65 -6.52
N MET A 114 -2.46 11.60 -5.96
CA MET A 114 -2.39 11.33 -4.54
C MET A 114 -0.98 10.85 -4.20
N LEU A 115 -0.34 11.46 -3.21
CA LEU A 115 0.98 11.04 -2.74
C LEU A 115 0.90 10.52 -1.31
N GLY A 116 1.72 9.52 -1.00
CA GLY A 116 1.89 8.99 0.33
C GLY A 116 3.37 8.81 0.65
N VAL A 117 3.81 9.32 1.77
CA VAL A 117 5.21 9.15 2.24
C VAL A 117 5.18 8.64 3.66
N GLY A 118 6.06 7.70 3.99
CA GLY A 118 6.02 7.17 5.34
C GLY A 118 7.14 6.19 5.66
N LEU A 119 6.96 5.59 6.81
CA LEU A 119 7.87 4.60 7.36
C LEU A 119 7.10 3.37 7.83
N GLY A 120 7.79 2.26 7.93
CA GLY A 120 7.17 1.02 8.36
C GLY A 120 8.16 -0.02 8.80
N VAL A 121 7.60 -1.14 9.23
CA VAL A 121 8.38 -2.33 9.59
C VAL A 121 7.82 -3.56 8.88
N ARG A 122 8.71 -4.51 8.65
CA ARG A 122 8.41 -5.82 8.07
C ARG A 122 8.90 -6.88 9.01
N ILE A 123 8.01 -7.75 9.45
CA ILE A 123 8.29 -8.85 10.36
C ILE A 123 7.93 -10.14 9.63
N PRO A 124 8.89 -10.99 9.28
CA PRO A 124 8.58 -12.31 8.75
C PRO A 124 7.89 -13.15 9.83
N VAL A 125 6.76 -13.76 9.49
CA VAL A 125 5.98 -14.63 10.37
C VAL A 125 5.83 -15.97 9.67
N ALA A 126 6.13 -17.07 10.40
CA ALA A 126 5.90 -18.41 9.85
C ALA A 126 4.45 -18.59 9.44
N LEU A 127 4.21 -19.27 8.33
CA LEU A 127 2.91 -19.58 7.75
C LEU A 127 2.14 -18.36 7.18
N ALA A 128 2.29 -17.16 7.75
CA ALA A 128 1.59 -15.95 7.31
C ALA A 128 2.40 -15.07 6.33
N GLY A 129 3.68 -15.38 6.11
CA GLY A 129 4.55 -14.56 5.27
C GLY A 129 5.13 -13.36 6.02
N ASN A 130 5.02 -12.17 5.47
CA ASN A 130 5.50 -10.93 6.11
C ASN A 130 4.33 -10.14 6.68
N MET A 131 4.39 -9.85 7.97
CA MET A 131 3.52 -8.85 8.58
C MET A 131 4.11 -7.46 8.33
N ARG A 132 3.26 -6.53 7.94
CA ARG A 132 3.61 -5.15 7.59
C ARG A 132 2.87 -4.19 8.51
N LEU A 133 3.62 -3.27 9.08
CA LEU A 133 3.10 -2.13 9.82
C LEU A 133 3.65 -0.88 9.16
N ASP A 134 2.80 -0.07 8.57
CA ASP A 134 3.17 1.16 7.88
C ASP A 134 2.44 2.35 8.50
N TYR A 135 3.14 3.46 8.70
CA TYR A 135 2.57 4.75 9.02
C TYR A 135 2.94 5.73 7.92
N GLY A 136 1.94 6.38 7.33
CA GLY A 136 2.13 7.29 6.22
C GLY A 136 1.39 8.61 6.40
N TRP A 137 1.96 9.65 5.81
CA TRP A 137 1.34 10.95 5.59
C TRP A 137 0.93 11.06 4.15
N SER A 138 -0.27 11.56 3.92
CA SER A 138 -0.82 11.80 2.60
C SER A 138 -0.68 13.26 2.21
N PHE A 139 -0.36 13.46 0.94
CA PHE A 139 -0.19 14.79 0.36
C PHE A 139 -1.04 14.91 -0.89
N TYR A 140 -1.66 16.08 -1.05
CA TYR A 140 -2.37 16.47 -2.24
C TYR A 140 -2.15 17.96 -2.50
N GLU A 141 -1.77 18.32 -3.74
CA GLU A 141 -1.47 19.71 -4.14
C GLU A 141 -0.50 20.42 -3.18
N GLY A 142 0.48 19.69 -2.66
CA GLY A 142 1.51 20.22 -1.77
C GLY A 142 1.10 20.36 -0.30
N ALA A 143 -0.13 20.06 0.06
CA ALA A 143 -0.62 20.08 1.44
C ALA A 143 -0.70 18.68 2.05
N VAL A 144 -0.45 18.56 3.35
CA VAL A 144 -0.74 17.34 4.12
C VAL A 144 -2.25 17.26 4.32
N VAL A 145 -2.86 16.17 3.88
CA VAL A 145 -4.32 15.97 3.97
C VAL A 145 -4.70 15.14 5.18
N GLU A 146 -4.05 13.99 5.34
CA GLU A 146 -4.30 13.07 6.45
C GLU A 146 -3.07 12.23 6.76
N SER A 147 -3.16 11.41 7.79
CA SER A 147 -2.20 10.34 8.06
C SER A 147 -2.93 9.07 8.46
N ALA A 148 -2.34 7.93 8.12
CA ALA A 148 -2.95 6.64 8.42
C ALA A 148 -1.91 5.60 8.82
N PHE A 149 -2.36 4.71 9.71
CA PHE A 149 -1.66 3.50 10.07
C PHE A 149 -2.25 2.32 9.30
N HIS A 150 -1.39 1.51 8.71
CA HIS A 150 -1.78 0.35 7.92
C HIS A 150 -1.16 -0.93 8.47
N LEU A 151 -2.00 -1.91 8.75
CA LEU A 151 -1.60 -3.28 9.04
C LEU A 151 -1.93 -4.16 7.84
N ALA A 152 -0.99 -4.94 7.38
CA ALA A 152 -1.21 -5.88 6.29
C ALA A 152 -0.35 -7.13 6.45
N VAL A 153 -0.79 -8.22 5.83
CA VAL A 153 -0.06 -9.49 5.73
C VAL A 153 0.30 -9.72 4.27
N GLY A 154 1.53 -10.15 4.02
CA GLY A 154 2.05 -10.34 2.67
C GLY A 154 2.99 -9.22 2.22
N GLN A 155 3.37 -9.25 0.95
CA GLN A 155 4.20 -8.22 0.33
C GLN A 155 3.37 -7.37 -0.63
N LYS A 156 3.75 -6.09 -0.77
CA LYS A 156 3.19 -5.21 -1.79
C LYS A 156 3.89 -5.40 -3.15
N PHE A 157 5.08 -6.04 -3.11
CA PHE A 157 5.95 -6.30 -4.27
C PHE A 157 6.21 -7.78 -4.41
#